data_4a170d70581a8feb642eb44a98374c71
#
_entry.id   4a170d70581a8feb642eb44a98374c71
#
_cell.length_a   1.000
_cell.length_b   1.000
_cell.length_c   1.000
_cell.angle_alpha   90.00
_cell.angle_beta   90.00
_cell.angle_gamma   90.00
#
_symmetry.space_group_name_H-M   'P 1'
#
loop_
_entity.id
_entity.type
_entity.pdbx_description
1 polymer ?
#
loop_
_entity_poly.entity_id
_entity_poly.type
_entity_poly.pdbx_seq_one_letter_code
_entity_poly.pdbx_strand_id
1 'polypeptide(L)'
;MKRSVFSLLALLLPCLALAHDFIVDGICYNITSEADKTCEVTFNSDEKAKNVYRHYYKDVVFVPEKVNYNGKEYTVIGIGERAFELNEDLLSVVMPKTIVSIGQDAFANCPKLKSLTIPESVRDFQNFSFRGLPSLESLVVDEKNEFFDSREGCNAIIKTHSNALYVGCKNTVIPDGVKAIANGAFMTCFGGRDIEPFEITVPKSVEVIEHQAFAGCSPLKAVNFSEGLKKIGGNAFIGTPIKRVVIPASVTEIDPGAFAACDSLKVIKVKRGNKVYDSRKGCNAIIESETGRLIVSCTATKIPEGVKKIATYAFVKSAIKEVKFPSSLELIEYSAFSDCRELKKVVVPGNVKVIESAAFSHSSIEEIIVEDGVEIIGGDAFAGCRKLKSVTLPVSLEKKEEYYYASLFSGCRELERVRLGNDNETYYCNGSVLLEKETRTVIDGWGIDNCYVGNGYVRLKAKKIGRQAFMRHELLAKVTLPETLEEIETRAFYDCKSLRLIECKAQVPPVLGEDVFTVSIHDNTLPLQERTVVVVPKGTLEAYRNAPGWKEFKHIREKEFLY
;
A
#
# COMPACT_ATOMS: atom_id res chain seq x y z
N MET A 1 14.99 -1.63 68.86
CA MET A 1 15.54 -0.84 67.73
C MET A 1 14.57 -0.95 66.54
N LYS A 2 13.75 0.06 66.36
CA LYS A 2 12.75 0.14 65.26
C LYS A 2 13.45 0.79 64.06
N ARG A 3 13.55 0.14 62.92
CA ARG A 3 13.91 0.72 61.66
C ARG A 3 12.63 1.00 60.84
N SER A 4 12.34 2.27 60.69
CA SER A 4 11.30 2.80 59.82
C SER A 4 11.72 2.63 58.38
N VAL A 5 10.86 1.96 57.58
CA VAL A 5 10.97 1.90 56.12
C VAL A 5 10.12 3.06 55.59
N PHE A 6 10.78 4.09 55.07
CA PHE A 6 10.09 5.12 54.28
C PHE A 6 9.81 4.56 52.88
N SER A 7 8.55 4.32 52.63
CA SER A 7 8.03 3.99 51.31
C SER A 7 7.95 5.29 50.49
N LEU A 8 8.85 5.42 49.52
CA LEU A 8 8.79 6.49 48.53
C LEU A 8 7.73 6.09 47.49
N LEU A 9 6.52 6.56 47.68
CA LEU A 9 5.46 6.49 46.68
C LEU A 9 5.76 7.56 45.62
N ALA A 10 6.49 7.21 44.57
CA ALA A 10 6.59 8.03 43.38
C ALA A 10 5.24 8.04 42.66
N LEU A 11 4.52 9.12 42.80
CA LEU A 11 3.34 9.44 42.00
C LEU A 11 3.80 9.55 40.54
N LEU A 12 3.62 8.49 39.78
CA LEU A 12 3.58 8.55 38.30
C LEU A 12 2.32 9.32 37.93
N LEU A 13 2.41 10.64 37.89
CA LEU A 13 1.53 11.46 37.07
C LEU A 13 1.76 11.03 35.63
N PRO A 14 0.72 10.63 34.86
CA PRO A 14 0.88 10.53 33.42
C PRO A 14 1.27 11.93 32.96
N CYS A 15 2.48 12.12 32.42
CA CYS A 15 2.80 13.27 31.60
C CYS A 15 1.84 13.20 30.42
N LEU A 16 0.74 13.92 30.50
CA LEU A 16 -0.02 14.34 29.33
C LEU A 16 0.99 15.14 28.49
N ALA A 17 1.49 14.52 27.43
CA ALA A 17 2.35 15.18 26.48
C ALA A 17 1.49 16.26 25.80
N LEU A 18 1.55 17.47 26.32
CA LEU A 18 1.04 18.64 25.60
C LEU A 18 1.86 18.73 24.32
N ALA A 19 1.21 18.94 23.19
CA ALA A 19 1.92 19.04 21.91
C ALA A 19 2.69 20.36 21.76
N HIS A 20 2.59 21.27 22.72
CA HIS A 20 3.36 22.50 22.81
C HIS A 20 3.64 22.86 24.28
N ASP A 21 4.76 23.52 24.51
CA ASP A 21 5.16 23.97 25.84
C ASP A 21 4.49 25.29 26.21
N PHE A 22 4.30 26.19 25.24
CA PHE A 22 3.67 27.50 25.48
C PHE A 22 3.10 28.13 24.21
N ILE A 23 2.27 29.16 24.40
CA ILE A 23 1.66 29.96 23.31
C ILE A 23 2.02 31.43 23.54
N VAL A 24 2.46 32.12 22.48
CA VAL A 24 2.65 33.58 22.45
C VAL A 24 2.04 34.11 21.15
N ASP A 25 1.22 35.15 21.26
CA ASP A 25 0.52 35.82 20.15
C ASP A 25 -0.19 34.84 19.20
N GLY A 26 -0.78 33.77 19.76
CA GLY A 26 -1.51 32.73 19.02
C GLY A 26 -0.63 31.73 18.28
N ILE A 27 0.68 31.75 18.45
CA ILE A 27 1.61 30.76 17.91
C ILE A 27 2.05 29.81 19.01
N CYS A 28 2.03 28.50 18.74
CA CYS A 28 2.44 27.46 19.66
C CYS A 28 3.94 27.17 19.49
N TYR A 29 4.62 26.93 20.59
CA TYR A 29 6.07 26.69 20.62
C TYR A 29 6.44 25.50 21.48
N ASN A 30 7.48 24.77 21.05
CA ASN A 30 8.20 23.80 21.85
C ASN A 30 9.62 24.31 22.15
N ILE A 31 10.06 24.14 23.39
CA ILE A 31 11.42 24.49 23.79
C ILE A 31 12.36 23.39 23.26
N THR A 32 13.27 23.76 22.39
CA THR A 32 14.29 22.86 21.82
C THR A 32 15.52 22.76 22.70
N SER A 33 15.88 23.86 23.41
CA SER A 33 16.95 23.88 24.39
C SER A 33 16.74 24.97 25.45
N GLU A 34 16.64 24.55 26.70
CA GLU A 34 16.58 25.48 27.85
C GLU A 34 17.94 26.16 28.08
N ALA A 35 19.03 25.47 27.81
CA ALA A 35 20.39 26.01 27.99
C ALA A 35 20.71 27.12 26.98
N ASP A 36 20.38 26.88 25.71
CA ASP A 36 20.63 27.81 24.61
C ASP A 36 19.50 28.80 24.43
N LYS A 37 18.38 28.63 25.14
CA LYS A 37 17.15 29.41 25.03
C LYS A 37 16.62 29.43 23.60
N THR A 38 16.37 28.25 23.06
CA THR A 38 15.83 28.07 21.72
C THR A 38 14.48 27.36 21.75
N CYS A 39 13.63 27.67 20.78
CA CYS A 39 12.34 27.02 20.58
C CYS A 39 12.04 26.87 19.08
N GLU A 40 11.00 26.09 18.79
CA GLU A 40 10.45 25.93 17.45
C GLU A 40 8.94 26.15 17.44
N VAL A 41 8.42 26.58 16.32
CA VAL A 41 6.95 26.64 16.10
C VAL A 41 6.40 25.22 16.03
N THR A 42 5.27 24.98 16.67
CA THR A 42 4.61 23.66 16.65
C THR A 42 3.08 23.82 16.47
N PHE A 43 2.37 22.69 16.43
CA PHE A 43 0.92 22.66 16.30
C PHE A 43 0.20 22.81 17.65
N ASN A 44 -1.08 23.21 17.58
CA ASN A 44 -1.95 23.22 18.75
C ASN A 44 -2.62 21.84 18.98
N SER A 45 -2.45 21.28 20.17
CA SER A 45 -3.05 20.00 20.59
C SER A 45 -4.12 20.14 21.64
N ASP A 46 -4.97 21.14 21.58
CA ASP A 46 -6.02 21.30 22.59
C ASP A 46 -6.91 20.05 22.64
N GLU A 47 -6.81 19.25 23.72
CA GLU A 47 -7.45 17.93 23.90
C GLU A 47 -8.98 17.94 23.79
N LYS A 48 -9.62 19.12 23.83
CA LYS A 48 -11.07 19.25 23.80
C LYS A 48 -11.67 19.13 22.39
N ALA A 49 -10.86 19.19 21.35
CA ALA A 49 -11.33 19.09 19.97
C ALA A 49 -10.90 17.77 19.33
N LYS A 50 -11.81 16.84 19.12
CA LYS A 50 -11.57 15.55 18.40
C LYS A 50 -11.11 15.69 16.93
N ASN A 51 -10.75 16.90 16.48
CA ASN A 51 -10.20 17.22 15.14
C ASN A 51 -9.21 18.40 15.25
N VAL A 52 -8.15 18.22 15.98
CA VAL A 52 -7.32 19.22 16.63
C VAL A 52 -6.41 20.03 15.71
N TYR A 53 -6.04 19.52 14.57
CA TYR A 53 -5.05 20.15 13.68
C TYR A 53 -5.65 21.10 12.64
N ARG A 54 -6.95 21.04 12.40
CA ARG A 54 -7.60 21.81 11.33
C ARG A 54 -7.94 23.21 11.78
N HIS A 55 -7.62 24.20 10.94
CA HIS A 55 -8.07 25.60 11.08
C HIS A 55 -7.50 26.45 12.23
N TYR A 56 -6.40 26.03 12.87
CA TYR A 56 -5.83 26.82 13.96
C TYR A 56 -5.15 28.09 13.44
N TYR A 57 -4.23 27.94 12.47
CA TYR A 57 -3.55 29.06 11.83
C TYR A 57 -4.30 29.51 10.58
N LYS A 58 -4.48 30.83 10.42
CA LYS A 58 -5.25 31.42 9.32
C LYS A 58 -4.48 32.55 8.67
N ASP A 59 -4.89 32.91 7.44
CA ASP A 59 -4.35 34.04 6.70
C ASP A 59 -2.81 34.01 6.61
N VAL A 60 -2.15 35.05 7.11
CA VAL A 60 -0.69 35.17 7.11
C VAL A 60 -0.17 35.06 8.53
N VAL A 61 0.70 34.11 8.79
CA VAL A 61 1.37 33.94 10.09
C VAL A 61 2.75 34.57 10.04
N PHE A 62 3.01 35.48 10.96
CA PHE A 62 4.32 36.10 11.14
C PHE A 62 5.04 35.45 12.30
N VAL A 63 6.06 34.63 12.02
CA VAL A 63 6.89 33.99 13.04
C VAL A 63 7.95 34.99 13.50
N PRO A 64 8.03 35.37 14.79
CA PRO A 64 9.01 36.30 15.29
C PRO A 64 10.40 35.63 15.41
N GLU A 65 11.48 36.44 15.40
CA GLU A 65 12.85 35.93 15.68
C GLU A 65 12.99 35.44 17.13
N LYS A 66 12.26 36.07 18.06
CA LYS A 66 12.35 35.82 19.50
C LYS A 66 10.99 35.91 20.17
N VAL A 67 10.80 35.13 21.23
CA VAL A 67 9.58 35.11 22.05
C VAL A 67 9.93 35.12 23.53
N ASN A 68 9.09 35.76 24.34
CA ASN A 68 9.24 35.79 25.79
C ASN A 68 8.27 34.82 26.46
N TYR A 69 8.80 33.92 27.28
CA TYR A 69 8.01 32.99 28.07
C TYR A 69 8.56 32.89 29.50
N ASN A 70 7.70 33.10 30.50
CA ASN A 70 8.06 33.06 31.91
C ASN A 70 9.30 33.95 32.28
N GLY A 71 9.38 35.15 31.65
CA GLY A 71 10.50 36.11 31.89
C GLY A 71 11.82 35.72 31.22
N LYS A 72 11.84 34.70 30.38
CA LYS A 72 12.99 34.28 29.56
C LYS A 72 12.73 34.57 28.10
N GLU A 73 13.72 35.07 27.38
CA GLU A 73 13.66 35.26 25.93
C GLU A 73 14.23 34.02 25.23
N TYR A 74 13.45 33.42 24.28
CA TYR A 74 13.85 32.29 23.45
C TYR A 74 13.98 32.72 22.01
N THR A 75 15.01 32.24 21.32
CA THR A 75 15.16 32.42 19.87
C THR A 75 14.39 31.32 19.13
N VAL A 76 13.58 31.70 18.14
CA VAL A 76 12.82 30.75 17.31
C VAL A 76 13.73 30.27 16.20
N ILE A 77 14.13 28.98 16.25
CA ILE A 77 15.12 28.40 15.35
C ILE A 77 14.56 27.35 14.39
N GLY A 78 13.30 26.94 14.52
CA GLY A 78 12.74 25.89 13.68
C GLY A 78 11.24 26.03 13.47
N ILE A 79 10.78 25.42 12.39
CA ILE A 79 9.38 25.02 12.18
C ILE A 79 9.33 23.53 12.47
N GLY A 80 8.72 23.15 13.59
CA GLY A 80 8.70 21.77 14.08
C GLY A 80 7.86 20.82 13.23
N GLU A 81 7.90 19.55 13.58
CA GLU A 81 7.07 18.51 12.94
C GLU A 81 5.59 18.90 13.01
N ARG A 82 4.90 18.81 11.84
CA ARG A 82 3.45 19.09 11.70
C ARG A 82 3.01 20.49 12.15
N ALA A 83 3.91 21.44 12.29
CA ALA A 83 3.60 22.77 12.86
C ALA A 83 2.38 23.45 12.22
N PHE A 84 2.25 23.39 10.91
CA PHE A 84 1.14 23.94 10.14
C PHE A 84 0.32 22.87 9.40
N GLU A 85 0.44 21.58 9.74
CA GLU A 85 -0.28 20.51 9.03
C GLU A 85 -1.81 20.73 9.10
N LEU A 86 -2.51 20.48 7.97
CA LEU A 86 -3.98 20.53 7.84
C LEU A 86 -4.62 21.92 8.12
N ASN A 87 -3.86 23.00 8.02
CA ASN A 87 -4.42 24.36 8.16
C ASN A 87 -5.08 24.81 6.84
N GLU A 88 -6.38 24.64 6.76
CA GLU A 88 -7.17 24.86 5.54
C GLU A 88 -7.27 26.33 5.13
N ASP A 89 -7.06 27.30 6.04
CA ASP A 89 -7.18 28.73 5.80
C ASP A 89 -5.83 29.48 5.80
N LEU A 90 -4.71 28.79 5.94
CA LEU A 90 -3.38 29.39 5.91
C LEU A 90 -3.01 29.82 4.49
N LEU A 91 -2.67 31.10 4.32
CA LEU A 91 -2.30 31.69 3.02
C LEU A 91 -0.79 31.82 2.83
N SER A 92 -0.06 32.15 3.89
CA SER A 92 1.40 32.32 3.87
C SER A 92 1.97 32.25 5.28
N VAL A 93 3.28 31.91 5.38
CA VAL A 93 4.04 32.00 6.63
C VAL A 93 5.31 32.83 6.35
N VAL A 94 5.48 33.90 7.11
CA VAL A 94 6.67 34.73 7.07
C VAL A 94 7.63 34.22 8.14
N MET A 95 8.73 33.64 7.71
CA MET A 95 9.75 33.03 8.58
C MET A 95 10.92 34.00 8.80
N PRO A 96 11.41 34.14 10.04
CA PRO A 96 12.57 34.97 10.31
C PRO A 96 13.88 34.29 9.88
N LYS A 97 14.94 35.05 9.77
CA LYS A 97 16.28 34.55 9.42
C LYS A 97 16.95 33.69 10.52
N THR A 98 16.29 33.47 11.64
CA THR A 98 16.76 32.57 12.69
C THR A 98 16.35 31.12 12.47
N ILE A 99 15.44 30.83 11.53
CA ILE A 99 14.97 29.47 11.23
C ILE A 99 16.08 28.69 10.51
N VAL A 100 16.53 27.58 11.11
CA VAL A 100 17.57 26.71 10.55
C VAL A 100 17.05 25.39 10.01
N SER A 101 15.86 24.96 10.43
CA SER A 101 15.25 23.68 10.02
C SER A 101 13.75 23.76 9.85
N ILE A 102 13.21 22.90 8.95
CA ILE A 102 11.77 22.70 8.74
C ILE A 102 11.49 21.20 8.89
N GLY A 103 10.65 20.86 9.87
CA GLY A 103 10.36 19.49 10.29
C GLY A 103 9.49 18.71 9.31
N GLN A 104 9.34 17.41 9.59
CA GLN A 104 8.48 16.51 8.80
C GLN A 104 7.04 17.01 8.79
N ASP A 105 6.39 16.93 7.62
CA ASP A 105 4.99 17.35 7.42
C ASP A 105 4.67 18.79 7.89
N ALA A 106 5.68 19.65 8.07
CA ALA A 106 5.50 20.97 8.69
C ALA A 106 4.43 21.85 8.02
N PHE A 107 4.32 21.78 6.70
CA PHE A 107 3.29 22.49 5.91
C PHE A 107 2.33 21.53 5.20
N ALA A 108 2.30 20.26 5.60
CA ALA A 108 1.53 19.27 4.86
C ALA A 108 0.03 19.57 4.83
N ASN A 109 -0.57 19.41 3.65
CA ASN A 109 -2.02 19.54 3.46
C ASN A 109 -2.60 20.92 3.85
N CYS A 110 -1.91 22.00 3.46
CA CYS A 110 -2.42 23.39 3.56
C CYS A 110 -2.96 23.85 2.19
N PRO A 111 -4.24 23.59 1.88
CA PRO A 111 -4.76 23.72 0.52
C PRO A 111 -4.82 25.15 -0.02
N LYS A 112 -4.83 26.16 0.83
CA LYS A 112 -4.87 27.57 0.43
C LYS A 112 -3.51 28.27 0.48
N LEU A 113 -2.45 27.59 0.92
CA LEU A 113 -1.10 28.18 1.00
C LEU A 113 -0.61 28.57 -0.39
N LYS A 114 -0.36 29.88 -0.61
CA LYS A 114 -0.01 30.45 -1.92
C LYS A 114 1.46 30.71 -2.11
N SER A 115 2.15 31.08 -1.03
CA SER A 115 3.56 31.47 -1.13
C SER A 115 4.37 31.05 0.10
N LEU A 116 5.61 30.68 -0.14
CA LEU A 116 6.62 30.45 0.89
C LEU A 116 7.96 31.04 0.43
N THR A 117 8.62 31.74 1.35
CA THR A 117 10.01 32.17 1.20
C THR A 117 10.85 31.45 2.23
N ILE A 118 11.90 30.75 1.77
CA ILE A 118 12.83 30.01 2.62
C ILE A 118 13.96 30.96 3.01
N PRO A 119 14.18 31.21 4.31
CA PRO A 119 15.22 32.14 4.79
C PRO A 119 16.66 31.70 4.47
N GLU A 120 17.58 32.68 4.55
CA GLU A 120 19.02 32.46 4.34
C GLU A 120 19.65 31.42 5.27
N SER A 121 19.09 31.24 6.45
CA SER A 121 19.61 30.37 7.51
C SER A 121 19.19 28.91 7.44
N VAL A 122 18.14 28.58 6.64
CA VAL A 122 17.64 27.20 6.54
C VAL A 122 18.67 26.29 5.88
N ARG A 123 18.98 25.18 6.58
CA ARG A 123 20.00 24.21 6.17
C ARG A 123 19.44 22.83 5.87
N ASP A 124 18.24 22.52 6.38
CA ASP A 124 17.64 21.20 6.26
C ASP A 124 16.13 21.24 6.19
N PHE A 125 15.58 20.28 5.43
CA PHE A 125 14.16 19.95 5.35
C PHE A 125 13.97 18.47 5.62
N GLN A 126 13.01 18.14 6.46
CA GLN A 126 12.64 16.74 6.66
C GLN A 126 11.63 16.26 5.60
N ASN A 127 11.45 14.95 5.53
CA ASN A 127 10.58 14.33 4.51
C ASN A 127 9.16 14.88 4.55
N PHE A 128 8.56 15.06 3.37
CA PHE A 128 7.17 15.46 3.16
C PHE A 128 6.78 16.82 3.74
N SER A 129 7.74 17.67 4.15
CA SER A 129 7.47 18.98 4.74
C SER A 129 6.51 19.85 3.92
N PHE A 130 6.45 19.66 2.61
CA PHE A 130 5.69 20.49 1.66
C PHE A 130 4.67 19.68 0.83
N ARG A 131 4.18 18.54 1.29
CA ARG A 131 3.18 17.78 0.53
C ARG A 131 1.77 18.39 0.60
N GLY A 132 0.97 18.23 -0.45
CA GLY A 132 -0.44 18.64 -0.47
C GLY A 132 -0.65 20.15 -0.34
N LEU A 133 0.07 20.94 -1.13
CA LEU A 133 0.00 22.41 -1.23
C LEU A 133 -0.51 22.84 -2.62
N PRO A 134 -1.73 22.45 -3.00
CA PRO A 134 -2.21 22.62 -4.38
C PRO A 134 -2.29 24.07 -4.85
N SER A 135 -2.46 25.01 -3.95
CA SER A 135 -2.53 26.45 -4.29
C SER A 135 -1.18 27.14 -4.31
N LEU A 136 -0.06 26.40 -4.05
CA LEU A 136 1.26 27.03 -4.00
C LEU A 136 1.67 27.55 -5.39
N GLU A 137 1.84 28.87 -5.47
CA GLU A 137 2.16 29.62 -6.70
C GLU A 137 3.58 30.17 -6.69
N SER A 138 4.09 30.47 -5.50
CA SER A 138 5.40 31.06 -5.32
C SER A 138 6.20 30.31 -4.25
N LEU A 139 7.33 29.78 -4.65
CA LEU A 139 8.29 29.09 -3.77
C LEU A 139 9.69 29.64 -4.05
N VAL A 140 10.18 30.45 -3.13
CA VAL A 140 11.44 31.21 -3.29
C VAL A 140 12.39 30.89 -2.16
N VAL A 141 13.68 30.84 -2.46
CA VAL A 141 14.76 30.75 -1.48
C VAL A 141 15.51 32.08 -1.47
N ASP A 142 15.84 32.58 -0.28
CA ASP A 142 16.64 33.80 -0.10
C ASP A 142 18.00 33.65 -0.84
N GLU A 143 18.40 34.69 -1.57
CA GLU A 143 19.63 34.67 -2.40
C GLU A 143 20.91 34.40 -1.61
N LYS A 144 20.90 34.66 -0.30
CA LYS A 144 22.03 34.40 0.60
C LYS A 144 22.07 33.01 1.18
N ASN A 145 21.06 32.16 0.89
CA ASN A 145 21.07 30.79 1.36
C ASN A 145 22.16 30.00 0.65
N GLU A 146 23.08 29.40 1.40
CA GLU A 146 24.19 28.63 0.84
C GLU A 146 23.86 27.18 0.50
N PHE A 147 22.76 26.65 1.05
CA PHE A 147 22.37 25.23 0.93
C PHE A 147 21.35 24.99 -0.17
N PHE A 148 20.49 25.97 -0.41
CA PHE A 148 19.38 25.91 -1.35
C PHE A 148 19.30 27.18 -2.19
N ASP A 149 18.71 27.06 -3.36
CA ASP A 149 18.46 28.21 -4.25
C ASP A 149 17.15 28.06 -5.04
N SER A 150 16.70 29.16 -5.62
CA SER A 150 15.60 29.26 -6.58
C SER A 150 16.07 29.96 -7.85
N ARG A 151 17.23 29.53 -8.38
CA ARG A 151 17.87 30.15 -9.54
C ARG A 151 16.88 30.36 -10.70
N GLU A 152 17.10 31.44 -11.47
CA GLU A 152 16.31 31.80 -12.63
C GLU A 152 14.80 31.97 -12.33
N GLY A 153 14.44 32.22 -11.07
CA GLY A 153 13.03 32.35 -10.67
C GLY A 153 12.20 31.08 -10.90
N CYS A 154 12.81 29.92 -10.74
CA CYS A 154 12.24 28.63 -11.12
C CYS A 154 11.01 28.19 -10.31
N ASN A 155 10.60 28.90 -9.28
CA ASN A 155 9.54 28.49 -8.35
C ASN A 155 9.75 27.07 -7.80
N ALA A 156 10.97 26.80 -7.32
CA ALA A 156 11.36 25.52 -6.76
C ALA A 156 12.46 25.71 -5.71
N ILE A 157 12.67 24.72 -4.87
CA ILE A 157 13.82 24.61 -4.00
C ILE A 157 14.81 23.64 -4.63
N ILE A 158 15.98 24.11 -4.97
CA ILE A 158 17.08 23.31 -5.53
C ILE A 158 18.17 23.22 -4.47
N LYS A 159 18.67 22.01 -4.20
CA LYS A 159 19.82 21.80 -3.32
C LYS A 159 21.10 22.14 -4.07
N THR A 160 21.78 23.22 -3.67
CA THR A 160 22.92 23.80 -4.41
C THR A 160 24.06 22.81 -4.67
N HIS A 161 24.44 22.04 -3.64
CA HIS A 161 25.58 21.11 -3.74
C HIS A 161 25.33 19.94 -4.72
N SER A 162 24.14 19.36 -4.71
CA SER A 162 23.80 18.21 -5.57
C SER A 162 23.12 18.61 -6.90
N ASN A 163 22.70 19.86 -7.05
CA ASN A 163 21.87 20.32 -8.13
C ASN A 163 20.57 19.49 -8.30
N ALA A 164 20.00 19.00 -7.19
CA ALA A 164 18.76 18.27 -7.18
C ALA A 164 17.59 19.22 -6.90
N LEU A 165 16.53 19.19 -7.73
CA LEU A 165 15.26 19.86 -7.46
C LEU A 165 14.56 19.10 -6.34
N TYR A 166 14.49 19.70 -5.17
CA TYR A 166 14.02 19.08 -3.93
C TYR A 166 12.52 19.29 -3.70
N VAL A 167 12.01 20.49 -4.02
CA VAL A 167 10.59 20.82 -3.96
C VAL A 167 10.19 21.66 -5.15
N GLY A 168 9.19 21.23 -5.87
CA GLY A 168 8.56 21.98 -6.95
C GLY A 168 7.10 22.29 -6.67
N CYS A 169 6.48 23.16 -7.44
CA CYS A 169 5.05 23.47 -7.39
C CYS A 169 4.46 23.55 -8.81
N LYS A 170 3.18 23.87 -8.94
CA LYS A 170 2.49 23.94 -10.25
C LYS A 170 3.13 24.92 -11.25
N ASN A 171 3.80 25.96 -10.78
CA ASN A 171 4.43 27.00 -11.60
C ASN A 171 5.95 26.78 -11.78
N THR A 172 6.47 25.62 -11.37
CA THR A 172 7.91 25.32 -11.50
C THR A 172 8.33 25.19 -12.95
N VAL A 173 9.36 25.94 -13.31
CA VAL A 173 10.12 25.76 -14.53
C VAL A 173 11.49 25.17 -14.14
N ILE A 174 11.78 23.95 -14.55
CA ILE A 174 13.04 23.28 -14.16
C ILE A 174 14.20 23.93 -14.95
N PRO A 175 15.15 24.60 -14.27
CA PRO A 175 16.23 25.29 -14.98
C PRO A 175 17.30 24.31 -15.50
N ASP A 176 18.06 24.77 -16.47
CA ASP A 176 19.23 24.05 -16.94
C ASP A 176 20.26 23.90 -15.78
N GLY A 177 21.01 22.78 -15.77
CA GLY A 177 21.97 22.47 -14.71
C GLY A 177 21.39 21.62 -13.56
N VAL A 178 20.07 21.51 -13.42
CA VAL A 178 19.46 20.54 -12.51
C VAL A 178 19.82 19.13 -12.96
N LYS A 179 20.32 18.29 -12.04
CA LYS A 179 20.81 16.94 -12.31
C LYS A 179 19.80 15.86 -11.93
N ALA A 180 19.00 16.10 -10.91
CA ALA A 180 18.00 15.16 -10.43
C ALA A 180 16.71 15.88 -10.01
N ILE A 181 15.57 15.19 -10.17
CA ILE A 181 14.30 15.55 -9.54
C ILE A 181 14.17 14.60 -8.35
N ALA A 182 14.24 15.14 -7.14
CA ALA A 182 14.35 14.37 -5.90
C ALA A 182 13.08 13.60 -5.54
N ASN A 183 13.22 12.68 -4.60
CA ASN A 183 12.11 11.91 -4.04
C ASN A 183 10.97 12.83 -3.56
N GLY A 184 9.76 12.60 -4.07
CA GLY A 184 8.57 13.36 -3.69
C GLY A 184 8.58 14.85 -4.09
N ALA A 185 9.48 15.30 -4.97
CA ALA A 185 9.68 16.71 -5.29
C ALA A 185 8.39 17.47 -5.69
N PHE A 186 7.43 16.83 -6.35
CA PHE A 186 6.15 17.43 -6.75
C PHE A 186 4.95 16.93 -5.95
N MET A 187 5.17 16.38 -4.76
CA MET A 187 4.07 16.03 -3.86
C MET A 187 3.30 17.25 -3.31
N THR A 188 3.82 18.46 -3.52
CA THR A 188 3.06 19.71 -3.31
C THR A 188 1.76 19.72 -4.07
N CYS A 189 1.72 19.16 -5.28
CA CYS A 189 0.55 19.12 -6.15
C CYS A 189 -0.41 17.95 -5.86
N PHE A 190 -0.22 17.22 -4.76
CA PHE A 190 -1.07 16.10 -4.36
C PHE A 190 -2.45 16.59 -3.90
N GLY A 191 -3.53 15.94 -4.37
CA GLY A 191 -4.90 16.14 -3.85
C GLY A 191 -5.66 17.35 -4.37
N GLY A 192 -5.10 18.15 -5.27
CA GLY A 192 -5.78 19.33 -5.84
C GLY A 192 -6.75 18.97 -6.96
N ARG A 193 -8.07 18.94 -6.69
CA ARG A 193 -9.10 18.64 -7.69
C ARG A 193 -9.43 19.82 -8.61
N ASP A 194 -9.24 21.05 -8.13
CA ASP A 194 -9.67 22.30 -8.80
C ASP A 194 -8.47 23.13 -9.29
N ILE A 195 -7.32 22.50 -9.52
CA ILE A 195 -6.11 23.17 -10.01
C ILE A 195 -6.07 23.11 -11.52
N GLU A 196 -5.74 24.24 -12.16
CA GLU A 196 -5.48 24.28 -13.60
C GLU A 196 -4.39 23.26 -13.98
N PRO A 197 -4.65 22.40 -14.97
CA PRO A 197 -3.69 21.41 -15.44
C PRO A 197 -2.44 22.08 -15.99
N PHE A 198 -1.26 21.54 -15.66
CA PHE A 198 0.02 22.03 -16.15
C PHE A 198 0.84 20.92 -16.84
N GLU A 199 1.87 21.35 -17.53
CA GLU A 199 2.84 20.48 -18.20
C GLU A 199 4.24 20.79 -17.68
N ILE A 200 5.09 19.77 -17.56
CA ILE A 200 6.49 19.94 -17.17
C ILE A 200 7.40 19.46 -18.29
N THR A 201 8.42 20.26 -18.59
CA THR A 201 9.54 19.87 -19.44
C THR A 201 10.74 19.55 -18.56
N VAL A 202 11.25 18.34 -18.68
CA VAL A 202 12.47 17.87 -17.99
C VAL A 202 13.65 18.21 -18.91
N PRO A 203 14.54 19.16 -18.55
CA PRO A 203 15.65 19.59 -19.39
C PRO A 203 16.70 18.49 -19.57
N LYS A 204 17.57 18.66 -20.56
CA LYS A 204 18.61 17.68 -20.91
C LYS A 204 19.66 17.46 -19.82
N SER A 205 19.79 18.40 -18.89
CA SER A 205 20.70 18.31 -17.76
C SER A 205 20.27 17.31 -16.70
N VAL A 206 18.95 16.98 -16.62
CA VAL A 206 18.40 16.03 -15.66
C VAL A 206 18.70 14.60 -16.10
N GLU A 207 19.40 13.90 -15.24
CA GLU A 207 19.82 12.51 -15.45
C GLU A 207 18.91 11.53 -14.74
N VAL A 208 18.34 11.91 -13.59
CA VAL A 208 17.54 11.02 -12.72
C VAL A 208 16.25 11.70 -12.29
N ILE A 209 15.14 10.97 -12.39
CA ILE A 209 13.89 11.23 -11.69
C ILE A 209 13.79 10.19 -10.59
N GLU A 210 13.81 10.62 -9.32
CA GLU A 210 13.85 9.71 -8.18
C GLU A 210 12.49 9.10 -7.85
N HIS A 211 12.47 8.23 -6.83
CA HIS A 211 11.27 7.55 -6.35
C HIS A 211 10.18 8.56 -6.00
N GLN A 212 8.92 8.31 -6.43
CA GLN A 212 7.74 9.13 -6.13
C GLN A 212 7.84 10.62 -6.51
N ALA A 213 8.77 11.04 -7.36
CA ALA A 213 9.03 12.45 -7.67
C ALA A 213 7.76 13.24 -8.03
N PHE A 214 6.82 12.64 -8.78
CA PHE A 214 5.53 13.22 -9.18
C PHE A 214 4.32 12.42 -8.65
N ALA A 215 4.50 11.59 -7.62
CA ALA A 215 3.43 10.73 -7.13
C ALA A 215 2.17 11.51 -6.75
N GLY A 216 1.01 11.09 -7.29
CA GLY A 216 -0.28 11.71 -7.01
C GLY A 216 -0.41 13.17 -7.44
N CYS A 217 0.48 13.66 -8.30
CA CYS A 217 0.41 15.03 -8.86
C CYS A 217 -0.80 15.12 -9.80
N SER A 218 -1.99 15.36 -9.24
CA SER A 218 -3.28 15.33 -9.93
C SER A 218 -3.42 16.33 -11.09
N PRO A 219 -2.81 17.54 -11.05
CA PRO A 219 -2.90 18.49 -12.16
C PRO A 219 -1.84 18.28 -13.26
N LEU A 220 -0.91 17.33 -13.13
CA LEU A 220 0.12 17.07 -14.14
C LEU A 220 -0.47 16.39 -15.37
N LYS A 221 -0.69 17.17 -16.44
CA LYS A 221 -1.31 16.71 -17.70
C LYS A 221 -0.33 16.04 -18.64
N ALA A 222 0.89 16.53 -18.68
CA ALA A 222 1.95 16.02 -19.55
C ALA A 222 3.34 16.22 -18.95
N VAL A 223 4.23 15.29 -19.28
CA VAL A 223 5.66 15.38 -19.00
C VAL A 223 6.44 15.20 -20.30
N ASN A 224 7.33 16.13 -20.59
CA ASN A 224 8.18 16.12 -21.77
C ASN A 224 9.62 15.80 -21.36
N PHE A 225 10.08 14.59 -21.63
CA PHE A 225 11.45 14.18 -21.33
C PHE A 225 12.41 14.60 -22.43
N SER A 226 13.55 15.17 -22.07
CA SER A 226 14.66 15.45 -22.97
C SER A 226 15.67 14.30 -23.00
N GLU A 227 16.51 14.26 -24.04
CA GLU A 227 17.68 13.38 -24.05
C GLU A 227 18.66 13.82 -22.94
N GLY A 228 19.28 12.83 -22.27
CA GLY A 228 20.07 13.03 -21.05
C GLY A 228 19.51 12.29 -19.84
N LEU A 229 18.18 12.12 -19.80
CA LEU A 229 17.53 11.31 -18.75
C LEU A 229 17.98 9.85 -18.85
N LYS A 230 18.49 9.30 -17.76
CA LYS A 230 19.03 7.93 -17.66
C LYS A 230 18.12 7.02 -16.83
N LYS A 231 17.56 7.55 -15.72
CA LYS A 231 16.75 6.76 -14.79
C LYS A 231 15.41 7.41 -14.47
N ILE A 232 14.35 6.57 -14.40
CA ILE A 232 13.02 6.90 -13.88
C ILE A 232 12.75 5.97 -12.69
N GLY A 233 12.68 6.54 -11.50
CA GLY A 233 12.54 5.84 -10.23
C GLY A 233 11.16 5.20 -10.01
N GLY A 234 11.09 4.29 -9.05
CA GLY A 234 9.86 3.57 -8.72
C GLY A 234 8.73 4.51 -8.31
N ASN A 235 7.52 4.23 -8.79
CA ASN A 235 6.33 5.05 -8.49
C ASN A 235 6.48 6.54 -8.86
N ALA A 236 7.45 6.92 -9.69
CA ALA A 236 7.76 8.34 -9.99
C ALA A 236 6.53 9.12 -10.46
N PHE A 237 5.65 8.52 -11.25
CA PHE A 237 4.42 9.13 -11.78
C PHE A 237 3.15 8.41 -11.31
N ILE A 238 3.20 7.62 -10.24
CA ILE A 238 2.03 6.86 -9.77
C ILE A 238 0.82 7.78 -9.56
N GLY A 239 -0.34 7.38 -10.12
CA GLY A 239 -1.60 8.10 -9.95
C GLY A 239 -1.69 9.47 -10.62
N THR A 240 -0.78 9.77 -11.57
CA THR A 240 -0.86 11.02 -12.37
C THR A 240 -1.81 10.86 -13.55
N PRO A 241 -2.52 11.93 -13.99
CA PRO A 241 -3.43 11.89 -15.13
C PRO A 241 -2.74 12.10 -16.49
N ILE A 242 -1.44 11.83 -16.59
CA ILE A 242 -0.70 11.94 -17.84
C ILE A 242 -1.32 11.06 -18.92
N LYS A 243 -1.44 11.59 -20.15
CA LYS A 243 -2.10 10.89 -21.26
C LYS A 243 -1.12 10.21 -22.21
N ARG A 244 0.12 10.66 -22.23
CA ARG A 244 1.16 10.22 -23.16
C ARG A 244 2.53 10.27 -22.50
N VAL A 245 3.34 9.25 -22.78
CA VAL A 245 4.75 9.17 -22.38
C VAL A 245 5.60 8.81 -23.60
N VAL A 246 6.72 9.51 -23.78
CA VAL A 246 7.74 9.19 -24.80
C VAL A 246 9.07 9.05 -24.09
N ILE A 247 9.56 7.83 -23.99
CA ILE A 247 10.84 7.50 -23.34
C ILE A 247 12.00 7.87 -24.27
N PRO A 248 12.96 8.71 -23.82
CA PRO A 248 14.15 9.06 -24.58
C PRO A 248 15.05 7.86 -24.92
N ALA A 249 15.90 8.02 -25.92
CA ALA A 249 16.88 7.00 -26.26
C ALA A 249 17.96 6.84 -25.18
N SER A 250 18.18 7.86 -24.37
CA SER A 250 19.16 7.88 -23.28
C SER A 250 18.75 7.11 -22.02
N VAL A 251 17.46 6.77 -21.85
CA VAL A 251 16.96 6.07 -20.64
C VAL A 251 17.42 4.62 -20.65
N THR A 252 18.09 4.23 -19.58
CA THR A 252 18.63 2.87 -19.38
C THR A 252 18.03 2.14 -18.17
N GLU A 253 17.30 2.85 -17.30
CA GLU A 253 16.69 2.26 -16.11
C GLU A 253 15.29 2.84 -15.87
N ILE A 254 14.31 1.96 -15.71
CA ILE A 254 12.94 2.31 -15.30
C ILE A 254 12.55 1.33 -14.19
N ASP A 255 12.39 1.84 -12.97
CA ASP A 255 12.04 1.03 -11.81
C ASP A 255 10.57 0.56 -11.86
N PRO A 256 10.23 -0.54 -11.15
CA PRO A 256 8.86 -1.04 -11.09
C PRO A 256 7.86 0.02 -10.61
N GLY A 257 6.68 0.01 -11.22
CA GLY A 257 5.59 0.92 -10.84
C GLY A 257 5.79 2.38 -11.24
N ALA A 258 6.84 2.74 -11.99
CA ALA A 258 7.14 4.15 -12.37
C ALA A 258 5.92 4.91 -12.91
N PHE A 259 5.04 4.23 -13.65
CA PHE A 259 3.80 4.78 -14.22
C PHE A 259 2.55 4.03 -13.74
N ALA A 260 2.60 3.42 -12.57
CA ALA A 260 1.47 2.68 -12.00
C ALA A 260 0.26 3.60 -11.77
N ALA A 261 -0.95 3.05 -11.92
CA ALA A 261 -2.20 3.79 -11.69
C ALA A 261 -2.35 5.09 -12.52
N CYS A 262 -1.69 5.21 -13.66
CA CYS A 262 -1.89 6.31 -14.60
C CYS A 262 -3.11 6.03 -15.48
N ASP A 263 -4.32 6.13 -14.94
CA ASP A 263 -5.57 5.70 -15.60
C ASP A 263 -5.86 6.44 -16.92
N SER A 264 -5.33 7.65 -17.07
CA SER A 264 -5.47 8.45 -18.28
C SER A 264 -4.45 8.11 -19.37
N LEU A 265 -3.43 7.30 -19.05
CA LEU A 265 -2.34 6.99 -20.01
C LEU A 265 -2.86 6.08 -21.14
N LYS A 266 -2.72 6.58 -22.38
CA LYS A 266 -3.17 5.89 -23.59
C LYS A 266 -2.07 5.66 -24.61
N VAL A 267 -0.99 6.43 -24.54
CA VAL A 267 0.09 6.37 -25.50
C VAL A 267 1.42 6.23 -24.79
N ILE A 268 2.09 5.12 -25.04
CA ILE A 268 3.46 4.87 -24.60
C ILE A 268 4.32 4.64 -25.86
N LYS A 269 5.42 5.38 -25.96
CA LYS A 269 6.41 5.21 -27.02
C LYS A 269 7.82 5.23 -26.44
N VAL A 270 8.68 4.41 -27.00
CA VAL A 270 10.13 4.48 -26.77
C VAL A 270 10.77 5.03 -28.03
N LYS A 271 11.64 6.03 -27.90
CA LYS A 271 12.33 6.62 -29.07
C LYS A 271 13.23 5.60 -29.72
N ARG A 272 13.28 5.66 -31.06
CA ARG A 272 14.20 4.85 -31.84
C ARG A 272 15.65 5.14 -31.42
N GLY A 273 16.43 4.07 -31.23
CA GLY A 273 17.82 4.14 -30.76
C GLY A 273 18.00 3.90 -29.27
N ASN A 274 16.91 3.76 -28.47
CA ASN A 274 17.03 3.24 -27.13
C ASN A 274 17.55 1.78 -27.21
N LYS A 275 18.59 1.46 -26.42
CA LYS A 275 19.27 0.16 -26.47
C LYS A 275 18.71 -0.85 -25.46
N VAL A 276 17.95 -0.39 -24.50
CA VAL A 276 17.43 -1.20 -23.39
C VAL A 276 15.95 -1.50 -23.59
N TYR A 277 15.19 -0.50 -24.01
CA TYR A 277 13.73 -0.57 -24.09
C TYR A 277 13.21 -0.39 -25.52
N ASP A 278 12.06 -0.98 -25.78
CA ASP A 278 11.29 -0.74 -26.99
C ASP A 278 9.77 -0.69 -26.72
N SER A 279 9.04 -0.23 -27.73
CA SER A 279 7.57 -0.31 -27.81
C SER A 279 7.19 -0.89 -29.17
N ARG A 280 7.67 -2.11 -29.41
CA ARG A 280 7.55 -2.84 -30.68
C ARG A 280 6.10 -2.95 -31.17
N LYS A 281 5.91 -2.88 -32.48
CA LYS A 281 4.59 -2.99 -33.14
C LYS A 281 3.55 -1.99 -32.63
N GLY A 282 3.97 -0.88 -31.99
CA GLY A 282 3.06 0.12 -31.44
C GLY A 282 2.19 -0.41 -30.30
N CYS A 283 2.73 -1.31 -29.47
CA CYS A 283 2.01 -2.02 -28.41
C CYS A 283 1.51 -1.14 -27.25
N ASN A 284 1.89 0.16 -27.21
CA ASN A 284 1.61 1.06 -26.09
C ASN A 284 2.08 0.48 -24.75
N ALA A 285 3.31 -0.01 -24.72
CA ALA A 285 3.97 -0.56 -23.54
C ALA A 285 5.47 -0.24 -23.60
N ILE A 286 6.16 -0.38 -22.48
CA ILE A 286 7.62 -0.40 -22.41
C ILE A 286 8.05 -1.85 -22.18
N ILE A 287 8.89 -2.36 -23.07
CA ILE A 287 9.40 -3.73 -23.03
C ILE A 287 10.92 -3.65 -22.97
N GLU A 288 11.52 -4.42 -22.06
CA GLU A 288 12.97 -4.69 -22.06
C GLU A 288 13.30 -5.52 -23.29
N SER A 289 14.11 -4.97 -24.20
CA SER A 289 14.31 -5.55 -25.54
C SER A 289 14.99 -6.92 -25.51
N GLU A 290 15.93 -7.12 -24.57
CA GLU A 290 16.72 -8.35 -24.43
C GLU A 290 15.90 -9.46 -23.77
N THR A 291 15.23 -9.16 -22.66
CA THR A 291 14.54 -10.17 -21.83
C THR A 291 13.12 -10.46 -22.31
N GLY A 292 12.51 -9.56 -23.10
CA GLY A 292 11.09 -9.61 -23.44
C GLY A 292 10.17 -9.34 -22.25
N ARG A 293 10.64 -8.64 -21.21
CA ARG A 293 9.88 -8.31 -20.01
C ARG A 293 9.10 -7.00 -20.22
N LEU A 294 7.77 -7.04 -20.18
CA LEU A 294 6.90 -5.87 -20.27
C LEU A 294 6.82 -5.21 -18.87
N ILE A 295 7.40 -4.01 -18.75
CA ILE A 295 7.55 -3.33 -17.45
C ILE A 295 6.54 -2.20 -17.20
N VAL A 296 5.98 -1.60 -18.24
CA VAL A 296 4.97 -0.54 -18.15
C VAL A 296 3.89 -0.76 -19.18
N SER A 297 2.66 -0.60 -18.79
CA SER A 297 1.48 -0.68 -19.65
C SER A 297 0.57 0.54 -19.53
N CYS A 298 -0.44 0.60 -20.36
CA CYS A 298 -1.57 1.52 -20.27
C CYS A 298 -2.87 0.84 -20.71
N THR A 299 -3.99 1.55 -20.63
CA THR A 299 -5.31 1.03 -20.99
C THR A 299 -5.43 0.57 -22.46
N ALA A 300 -4.54 1.07 -23.33
CA ALA A 300 -4.50 0.73 -24.76
C ALA A 300 -3.44 -0.31 -25.10
N THR A 301 -2.77 -0.91 -24.12
CA THR A 301 -1.70 -1.89 -24.34
C THR A 301 -2.24 -3.15 -25.00
N LYS A 302 -1.55 -3.57 -26.08
CA LYS A 302 -1.69 -4.87 -26.71
C LYS A 302 -0.38 -5.62 -26.54
N ILE A 303 -0.38 -6.72 -25.78
CA ILE A 303 0.83 -7.48 -25.49
C ILE A 303 1.28 -8.21 -26.76
N PRO A 304 2.44 -7.87 -27.34
CA PRO A 304 2.86 -8.44 -28.60
C PRO A 304 3.59 -9.79 -28.43
N GLU A 305 3.64 -10.58 -29.46
CA GLU A 305 4.54 -11.74 -29.52
C GLU A 305 5.99 -11.35 -29.25
N GLY A 306 6.71 -12.22 -28.51
CA GLY A 306 8.07 -11.99 -28.02
C GLY A 306 8.12 -11.37 -26.62
N VAL A 307 6.95 -11.06 -26.02
CA VAL A 307 6.87 -10.79 -24.58
C VAL A 307 6.88 -12.12 -23.84
N LYS A 308 7.87 -12.30 -22.98
CA LYS A 308 8.06 -13.50 -22.16
C LYS A 308 7.59 -13.34 -20.72
N LYS A 309 7.64 -12.11 -20.19
CA LYS A 309 7.29 -11.82 -18.80
C LYS A 309 6.44 -10.55 -18.71
N ILE A 310 5.43 -10.58 -17.84
CA ILE A 310 4.70 -9.38 -17.39
C ILE A 310 5.29 -9.00 -16.04
N ALA A 311 5.91 -7.83 -15.96
CA ALA A 311 6.65 -7.41 -14.79
C ALA A 311 5.74 -7.07 -13.59
N THR A 312 6.34 -7.09 -12.41
CA THR A 312 5.75 -6.59 -11.17
C THR A 312 5.11 -5.21 -11.38
N TYR A 313 3.84 -5.09 -10.98
CA TYR A 313 3.01 -3.88 -11.11
C TYR A 313 2.76 -3.38 -12.54
N ALA A 314 3.09 -4.12 -13.58
CA ALA A 314 3.01 -3.64 -14.97
C ALA A 314 1.60 -3.15 -15.38
N PHE A 315 0.53 -3.74 -14.87
CA PHE A 315 -0.88 -3.36 -15.09
C PHE A 315 -1.61 -2.98 -13.80
N VAL A 316 -0.90 -2.72 -12.69
CA VAL A 316 -1.55 -2.41 -11.40
C VAL A 316 -2.50 -1.22 -11.52
N LYS A 317 -3.74 -1.38 -11.02
CA LYS A 317 -4.83 -0.40 -11.10
C LYS A 317 -5.20 0.05 -12.52
N SER A 318 -4.82 -0.72 -13.53
CA SER A 318 -5.15 -0.39 -14.92
C SER A 318 -6.66 -0.58 -15.18
N ALA A 319 -7.25 0.35 -15.92
CA ALA A 319 -8.64 0.27 -16.38
C ALA A 319 -8.79 -0.58 -17.67
N ILE A 320 -7.92 -1.59 -17.88
CA ILE A 320 -8.07 -2.54 -18.98
C ILE A 320 -9.34 -3.38 -18.78
N LYS A 321 -10.04 -3.65 -19.88
CA LYS A 321 -11.28 -4.44 -19.86
C LYS A 321 -11.05 -5.89 -20.27
N GLU A 322 -10.05 -6.13 -21.09
CA GLU A 322 -9.66 -7.45 -21.59
C GLU A 322 -8.15 -7.53 -21.72
N VAL A 323 -7.60 -8.72 -21.60
CA VAL A 323 -6.19 -9.03 -21.85
C VAL A 323 -6.10 -10.27 -22.71
N LYS A 324 -5.21 -10.23 -23.73
CA LYS A 324 -4.84 -11.40 -24.53
C LYS A 324 -3.35 -11.63 -24.34
N PHE A 325 -3.01 -12.79 -23.86
CA PHE A 325 -1.63 -13.19 -23.64
C PHE A 325 -1.03 -13.81 -24.93
N PRO A 326 0.21 -13.44 -25.31
CA PRO A 326 0.88 -14.04 -26.45
C PRO A 326 1.37 -15.45 -26.14
N SER A 327 1.59 -16.26 -27.18
CA SER A 327 2.11 -17.62 -27.05
C SER A 327 3.55 -17.68 -26.49
N SER A 328 4.27 -16.56 -26.52
CA SER A 328 5.62 -16.43 -25.95
C SER A 328 5.66 -16.15 -24.45
N LEU A 329 4.52 -15.93 -23.78
CA LEU A 329 4.48 -15.56 -22.37
C LEU A 329 4.78 -16.77 -21.47
N GLU A 330 5.73 -16.63 -20.57
CA GLU A 330 6.18 -17.67 -19.65
C GLU A 330 5.85 -17.36 -18.17
N LEU A 331 5.78 -16.07 -17.79
CA LEU A 331 5.70 -15.63 -16.39
C LEU A 331 4.81 -14.38 -16.25
N ILE A 332 3.93 -14.41 -15.24
CA ILE A 332 3.19 -13.26 -14.74
C ILE A 332 3.72 -12.97 -13.32
N GLU A 333 4.46 -11.86 -13.16
CA GLU A 333 5.14 -11.52 -11.91
C GLU A 333 4.19 -10.94 -10.84
N TYR A 334 4.73 -10.73 -9.63
CA TYR A 334 4.04 -10.24 -8.45
C TYR A 334 3.15 -9.03 -8.73
N SER A 335 1.88 -9.09 -8.29
CA SER A 335 0.90 -8.01 -8.42
C SER A 335 0.75 -7.40 -9.83
N ALA A 336 1.13 -8.13 -10.89
CA ALA A 336 1.16 -7.62 -12.26
C ALA A 336 -0.18 -7.02 -12.72
N PHE A 337 -1.32 -7.61 -12.34
CA PHE A 337 -2.69 -7.17 -12.65
C PHE A 337 -3.52 -6.85 -11.40
N SER A 338 -2.87 -6.51 -10.29
CA SER A 338 -3.57 -6.18 -9.06
C SER A 338 -4.44 -4.92 -9.22
N ASP A 339 -5.61 -4.88 -8.57
CA ASP A 339 -6.58 -3.77 -8.63
C ASP A 339 -7.11 -3.41 -10.05
N CYS A 340 -7.06 -4.33 -11.03
CA CYS A 340 -7.65 -4.10 -12.35
C CYS A 340 -9.19 -4.13 -12.28
N ARG A 341 -9.82 -2.99 -12.01
CA ARG A 341 -11.26 -2.90 -11.66
C ARG A 341 -12.23 -3.04 -12.82
N GLU A 342 -11.76 -2.95 -14.07
CA GLU A 342 -12.58 -3.12 -15.28
C GLU A 342 -12.40 -4.51 -15.93
N LEU A 343 -11.39 -5.29 -15.50
CA LEU A 343 -11.07 -6.60 -16.05
C LEU A 343 -12.04 -7.65 -15.49
N LYS A 344 -12.86 -8.26 -16.35
CA LYS A 344 -13.94 -9.17 -15.93
C LYS A 344 -13.64 -10.63 -16.17
N LYS A 345 -12.92 -10.95 -17.22
CA LYS A 345 -12.59 -12.32 -17.60
C LYS A 345 -11.13 -12.42 -17.98
N VAL A 346 -10.49 -13.49 -17.49
CA VAL A 346 -9.09 -13.78 -17.79
C VAL A 346 -8.95 -15.25 -18.20
N VAL A 347 -8.24 -15.48 -19.30
CA VAL A 347 -7.79 -16.81 -19.71
C VAL A 347 -6.28 -16.76 -19.71
N VAL A 348 -5.64 -17.51 -18.81
CA VAL A 348 -4.18 -17.65 -18.76
C VAL A 348 -3.82 -18.93 -19.53
N PRO A 349 -3.11 -18.78 -20.66
CA PRO A 349 -2.79 -19.93 -21.51
C PRO A 349 -1.70 -20.83 -20.91
N GLY A 350 -1.69 -22.10 -21.30
CA GLY A 350 -0.79 -23.12 -20.74
C GLY A 350 0.70 -22.94 -21.07
N ASN A 351 1.07 -22.00 -21.92
CA ASN A 351 2.48 -21.62 -22.11
C ASN A 351 3.04 -20.79 -20.93
N VAL A 352 2.17 -20.12 -20.16
CA VAL A 352 2.56 -19.48 -18.90
C VAL A 352 2.86 -20.58 -17.88
N LYS A 353 4.09 -20.57 -17.34
CA LYS A 353 4.51 -21.57 -16.35
C LYS A 353 4.20 -21.14 -14.92
N VAL A 354 4.32 -19.86 -14.64
CA VAL A 354 4.20 -19.32 -13.29
C VAL A 354 3.31 -18.08 -13.26
N ILE A 355 2.36 -18.09 -12.35
CA ILE A 355 1.60 -16.92 -11.89
C ILE A 355 2.09 -16.62 -10.48
N GLU A 356 2.77 -15.49 -10.27
CA GLU A 356 3.31 -15.14 -8.95
C GLU A 356 2.25 -14.63 -7.98
N SER A 357 2.65 -14.42 -6.72
CA SER A 357 1.77 -13.98 -5.64
C SER A 357 1.06 -12.67 -5.98
N ALA A 358 -0.20 -12.57 -5.54
CA ALA A 358 -1.06 -11.40 -5.73
C ALA A 358 -1.24 -10.95 -7.20
N ALA A 359 -0.86 -11.74 -8.20
CA ALA A 359 -0.81 -11.32 -9.61
C ALA A 359 -2.12 -10.68 -10.11
N PHE A 360 -3.28 -11.14 -9.68
CA PHE A 360 -4.61 -10.61 -10.03
C PHE A 360 -5.39 -10.11 -8.82
N SER A 361 -4.75 -9.92 -7.66
CA SER A 361 -5.43 -9.57 -6.42
C SER A 361 -6.27 -8.29 -6.54
N HIS A 362 -7.37 -8.22 -5.79
CA HIS A 362 -8.28 -7.06 -5.73
C HIS A 362 -8.89 -6.62 -7.07
N SER A 363 -8.80 -7.43 -8.13
CA SER A 363 -9.39 -7.14 -9.43
C SER A 363 -10.88 -7.46 -9.47
N SER A 364 -11.63 -6.85 -10.41
CA SER A 364 -13.09 -7.11 -10.58
C SER A 364 -13.40 -8.31 -11.46
N ILE A 365 -12.49 -9.27 -11.51
CA ILE A 365 -12.64 -10.48 -12.33
C ILE A 365 -13.82 -11.32 -11.84
N GLU A 366 -14.67 -11.73 -12.78
CA GLU A 366 -15.83 -12.59 -12.53
C GLU A 366 -15.55 -14.06 -12.88
N GLU A 367 -14.66 -14.31 -13.85
CA GLU A 367 -14.26 -15.64 -14.30
C GLU A 367 -12.76 -15.70 -14.61
N ILE A 368 -12.07 -16.70 -14.08
CA ILE A 368 -10.69 -17.03 -14.43
C ILE A 368 -10.59 -18.45 -14.94
N ILE A 369 -9.93 -18.62 -16.07
CA ILE A 369 -9.56 -19.92 -16.64
C ILE A 369 -8.04 -19.97 -16.72
N VAL A 370 -7.44 -20.89 -16.00
CA VAL A 370 -6.01 -21.20 -16.08
C VAL A 370 -5.88 -22.52 -16.82
N GLU A 371 -5.29 -22.47 -18.03
CA GLU A 371 -5.18 -23.65 -18.90
C GLU A 371 -4.08 -24.60 -18.45
N ASP A 372 -4.18 -25.85 -18.87
CA ASP A 372 -3.18 -26.89 -18.58
C ASP A 372 -1.82 -26.49 -19.15
N GLY A 373 -0.76 -26.71 -18.35
CA GLY A 373 0.60 -26.28 -18.62
C GLY A 373 1.10 -25.18 -17.68
N VAL A 374 0.18 -24.49 -16.96
CA VAL A 374 0.54 -23.63 -15.82
C VAL A 374 0.87 -24.54 -14.62
N GLU A 375 2.08 -24.39 -14.10
CA GLU A 375 2.62 -25.29 -13.06
C GLU A 375 2.47 -24.67 -11.65
N ILE A 376 2.60 -23.34 -11.53
CA ILE A 376 2.65 -22.66 -10.24
C ILE A 376 1.68 -21.49 -10.22
N ILE A 377 0.89 -21.39 -9.12
CA ILE A 377 0.07 -20.22 -8.78
C ILE A 377 0.46 -19.80 -7.37
N GLY A 378 1.04 -18.62 -7.22
CA GLY A 378 1.50 -18.07 -5.94
C GLY A 378 0.36 -17.68 -5.02
N GLY A 379 0.64 -17.60 -3.72
CA GLY A 379 -0.34 -17.22 -2.72
C GLY A 379 -0.97 -15.85 -2.98
N ASP A 380 -2.21 -15.68 -2.57
CA ASP A 380 -3.00 -14.47 -2.80
C ASP A 380 -3.20 -14.09 -4.28
N ALA A 381 -2.87 -14.97 -5.24
CA ALA A 381 -2.90 -14.66 -6.68
C ALA A 381 -4.24 -14.05 -7.11
N PHE A 382 -5.36 -14.48 -6.52
CA PHE A 382 -6.71 -13.99 -6.80
C PHE A 382 -7.38 -13.37 -5.56
N ALA A 383 -6.63 -13.12 -4.48
CA ALA A 383 -7.18 -12.60 -3.23
C ALA A 383 -7.91 -11.28 -3.42
N GLY A 384 -9.03 -11.09 -2.73
CA GLY A 384 -9.81 -9.87 -2.80
C GLY A 384 -10.55 -9.64 -4.13
N CYS A 385 -10.60 -10.62 -5.04
CA CYS A 385 -11.43 -10.57 -6.24
C CYS A 385 -12.90 -10.79 -5.86
N ARG A 386 -13.53 -9.74 -5.31
CA ARG A 386 -14.85 -9.81 -4.67
C ARG A 386 -15.99 -10.25 -5.59
N LYS A 387 -15.81 -10.10 -6.92
CA LYS A 387 -16.79 -10.48 -7.94
C LYS A 387 -16.49 -11.83 -8.61
N LEU A 388 -15.43 -12.52 -8.19
CA LEU A 388 -15.03 -13.78 -8.77
C LEU A 388 -16.06 -14.86 -8.44
N LYS A 389 -16.68 -15.46 -9.47
CA LYS A 389 -17.72 -16.49 -9.36
C LYS A 389 -17.20 -17.88 -9.70
N SER A 390 -16.29 -17.95 -10.66
CA SER A 390 -15.78 -19.24 -11.11
C SER A 390 -14.31 -19.21 -11.46
N VAL A 391 -13.62 -20.29 -11.11
CA VAL A 391 -12.21 -20.53 -11.41
C VAL A 391 -12.04 -21.92 -12.00
N THR A 392 -11.25 -22.02 -13.06
CA THR A 392 -10.73 -23.31 -13.55
C THR A 392 -9.24 -23.33 -13.30
N LEU A 393 -8.77 -24.32 -12.53
CA LEU A 393 -7.38 -24.57 -12.22
C LEU A 393 -6.81 -25.65 -13.15
N PRO A 394 -5.54 -25.59 -13.53
CA PRO A 394 -4.92 -26.53 -14.45
C PRO A 394 -4.64 -27.88 -13.80
N VAL A 395 -4.68 -28.95 -14.58
CA VAL A 395 -4.27 -30.29 -14.12
C VAL A 395 -2.76 -30.33 -13.79
N SER A 396 -1.97 -29.51 -14.45
CA SER A 396 -0.53 -29.36 -14.24
C SER A 396 -0.11 -28.61 -12.96
N LEU A 397 -1.06 -28.15 -12.15
CA LEU A 397 -0.75 -27.38 -10.93
C LEU A 397 0.05 -28.23 -9.95
N GLU A 398 1.22 -27.74 -9.57
CA GLU A 398 2.16 -28.39 -8.67
C GLU A 398 2.41 -27.56 -7.40
N LYS A 399 2.95 -28.22 -6.37
CA LYS A 399 3.49 -27.55 -5.19
C LYS A 399 5.00 -27.35 -5.37
N LYS A 400 5.48 -26.12 -5.17
CA LYS A 400 6.92 -25.83 -5.08
C LYS A 400 7.22 -25.08 -3.80
N GLU A 401 8.19 -25.53 -3.03
CA GLU A 401 8.56 -24.99 -1.71
C GLU A 401 8.98 -23.51 -1.74
N GLU A 402 9.49 -23.03 -2.88
CA GLU A 402 9.92 -21.65 -3.10
C GLU A 402 8.76 -20.64 -3.10
N TYR A 403 7.53 -21.10 -3.33
CA TYR A 403 6.34 -20.26 -3.36
C TYR A 403 5.53 -20.43 -2.08
N TYR A 404 5.39 -19.33 -1.34
CA TYR A 404 4.57 -19.29 -0.14
C TYR A 404 3.09 -19.50 -0.49
N TYR A 405 2.56 -20.66 -0.08
CA TYR A 405 1.15 -20.98 -0.30
C TYR A 405 0.28 -20.37 0.80
N ALA A 406 -0.07 -19.09 0.63
CA ALA A 406 -1.23 -18.53 1.29
C ALA A 406 -2.49 -18.88 0.49
N SER A 407 -3.67 -18.67 1.06
CA SER A 407 -4.96 -18.80 0.37
C SER A 407 -4.94 -18.13 -1.02
N LEU A 408 -5.37 -18.82 -2.06
CA LEU A 408 -5.51 -18.23 -3.40
C LEU A 408 -6.69 -17.29 -3.50
N PHE A 409 -7.76 -17.55 -2.72
CA PHE A 409 -9.09 -16.94 -2.86
C PHE A 409 -9.53 -16.13 -1.65
N SER A 410 -8.61 -15.76 -0.76
CA SER A 410 -8.91 -14.93 0.42
C SER A 410 -9.75 -13.70 0.02
N GLY A 411 -10.91 -13.50 0.62
CA GLY A 411 -11.79 -12.36 0.34
C GLY A 411 -12.54 -12.39 -0.99
N CYS A 412 -12.59 -13.53 -1.71
CA CYS A 412 -13.43 -13.75 -2.89
C CYS A 412 -14.87 -14.06 -2.47
N ARG A 413 -15.67 -13.01 -2.24
CA ARG A 413 -17.00 -13.13 -1.62
C ARG A 413 -18.05 -13.87 -2.45
N GLU A 414 -17.97 -13.78 -3.79
CA GLU A 414 -18.94 -14.36 -4.71
C GLU A 414 -18.46 -15.69 -5.33
N LEU A 415 -17.36 -16.28 -4.82
CA LEU A 415 -16.80 -17.49 -5.40
C LEU A 415 -17.68 -18.71 -5.10
N GLU A 416 -18.33 -19.21 -6.14
CA GLU A 416 -19.25 -20.34 -6.08
C GLU A 416 -18.61 -21.63 -6.57
N ARG A 417 -17.69 -21.54 -7.55
CA ARG A 417 -17.22 -22.73 -8.27
C ARG A 417 -15.73 -22.67 -8.55
N VAL A 418 -15.01 -23.64 -8.04
CA VAL A 418 -13.64 -23.96 -8.46
C VAL A 418 -13.63 -25.33 -9.11
N ARG A 419 -13.01 -25.43 -10.26
CA ARG A 419 -12.81 -26.70 -11.00
C ARG A 419 -11.32 -26.99 -11.05
N LEU A 420 -10.97 -28.23 -10.79
CA LEU A 420 -9.63 -28.81 -10.96
C LEU A 420 -9.83 -30.16 -11.64
N GLY A 421 -9.03 -30.48 -12.63
CA GLY A 421 -9.09 -31.79 -13.30
C GLY A 421 -8.77 -32.92 -12.32
N ASN A 422 -9.46 -34.06 -12.48
CA ASN A 422 -9.34 -35.23 -11.57
C ASN A 422 -7.93 -35.84 -11.59
N ASP A 423 -7.18 -35.63 -12.65
CA ASP A 423 -5.85 -36.22 -12.89
C ASP A 423 -4.72 -35.36 -12.27
N ASN A 424 -5.03 -34.25 -11.59
CA ASN A 424 -4.01 -33.51 -10.85
C ASN A 424 -3.41 -34.38 -9.77
N GLU A 425 -2.08 -34.54 -9.73
CA GLU A 425 -1.38 -35.44 -8.81
C GLU A 425 -1.27 -34.86 -7.39
N THR A 426 -1.15 -33.55 -7.25
CA THR A 426 -0.88 -32.83 -5.99
C THR A 426 -2.13 -32.49 -5.22
N TYR A 427 -3.16 -31.97 -5.89
CA TYR A 427 -4.34 -31.42 -5.26
C TYR A 427 -5.63 -32.17 -5.60
N TYR A 428 -6.60 -32.03 -4.72
CA TYR A 428 -7.97 -32.49 -4.85
C TYR A 428 -8.94 -31.36 -4.57
N CYS A 429 -9.99 -31.22 -5.39
CA CYS A 429 -11.05 -30.24 -5.21
C CYS A 429 -12.38 -30.97 -5.01
N ASN A 430 -13.10 -30.67 -3.94
CA ASN A 430 -14.40 -31.27 -3.64
C ASN A 430 -15.59 -30.32 -3.85
N GLY A 431 -15.37 -29.18 -4.49
CA GLY A 431 -16.39 -28.15 -4.71
C GLY A 431 -16.48 -27.06 -3.63
N SER A 432 -15.87 -27.26 -2.45
CA SER A 432 -15.83 -26.28 -1.37
C SER A 432 -14.43 -26.01 -0.81
N VAL A 433 -13.49 -26.91 -1.06
CA VAL A 433 -12.10 -26.78 -0.62
C VAL A 433 -11.12 -27.33 -1.64
N LEU A 434 -9.93 -26.73 -1.67
CA LEU A 434 -8.73 -27.27 -2.33
C LEU A 434 -7.88 -27.94 -1.25
N LEU A 435 -7.57 -29.21 -1.45
CA LEU A 435 -6.85 -30.03 -0.49
C LEU A 435 -5.59 -30.61 -1.13
N GLU A 436 -4.46 -30.49 -0.46
CA GLU A 436 -3.22 -31.19 -0.80
C GLU A 436 -3.34 -32.68 -0.43
N LYS A 437 -3.09 -33.56 -1.38
CA LYS A 437 -3.34 -35.01 -1.22
C LYS A 437 -2.41 -35.68 -0.23
N GLU A 438 -1.11 -35.35 -0.27
CA GLU A 438 -0.07 -36.01 0.54
C GLU A 438 -0.25 -35.71 2.02
N THR A 439 -0.30 -34.42 2.40
CA THR A 439 -0.43 -34.00 3.80
C THR A 439 -1.87 -33.99 4.28
N ARG A 440 -2.83 -34.06 3.37
CA ARG A 440 -4.29 -33.88 3.63
C ARG A 440 -4.60 -32.52 4.25
N THR A 441 -3.85 -31.49 3.82
CA THR A 441 -4.02 -30.11 4.27
C THR A 441 -4.99 -29.36 3.37
N VAL A 442 -6.00 -28.74 3.93
CA VAL A 442 -6.85 -27.77 3.22
C VAL A 442 -6.02 -26.51 2.94
N ILE A 443 -5.74 -26.27 1.68
CA ILE A 443 -4.96 -25.10 1.22
C ILE A 443 -5.87 -23.88 1.13
N ASP A 444 -7.12 -24.09 0.69
CA ASP A 444 -8.09 -23.01 0.49
C ASP A 444 -9.52 -23.52 0.61
N GLY A 445 -10.43 -22.64 1.02
CA GLY A 445 -11.85 -22.94 1.08
C GLY A 445 -12.70 -21.78 0.56
N TRP A 446 -13.87 -22.08 0.01
CA TRP A 446 -14.84 -21.11 -0.51
C TRP A 446 -16.26 -21.57 -0.29
N GLY A 447 -17.23 -20.71 -0.51
CA GLY A 447 -18.66 -20.97 -0.33
C GLY A 447 -19.36 -19.91 0.48
N ILE A 448 -20.63 -19.67 0.18
CA ILE A 448 -21.35 -18.49 0.68
C ILE A 448 -21.89 -18.71 2.10
N ASP A 449 -22.50 -19.88 2.41
CA ASP A 449 -23.19 -20.10 3.69
C ASP A 449 -22.64 -21.23 4.54
N ASN A 450 -22.20 -22.32 3.94
CA ASN A 450 -21.76 -23.52 4.62
C ASN A 450 -20.53 -24.13 3.93
N CYS A 451 -19.41 -24.18 4.61
CA CYS A 451 -18.26 -24.93 4.12
C CYS A 451 -18.16 -26.29 4.83
N TYR A 452 -18.14 -27.36 4.04
CA TYR A 452 -17.96 -28.73 4.52
C TYR A 452 -16.53 -29.18 4.24
N VAL A 453 -15.70 -29.15 5.26
CA VAL A 453 -14.33 -29.70 5.22
C VAL A 453 -14.40 -31.22 5.45
N GLY A 454 -15.08 -31.92 4.54
CA GLY A 454 -15.11 -33.38 4.57
C GLY A 454 -16.44 -34.04 4.84
N ASN A 455 -17.50 -33.77 4.05
CA ASN A 455 -18.76 -34.49 4.11
C ASN A 455 -19.00 -35.47 2.95
N GLY A 456 -19.39 -36.64 3.34
CA GLY A 456 -20.30 -37.59 2.70
C GLY A 456 -19.77 -38.41 1.52
N TYR A 457 -19.01 -37.90 0.59
CA TYR A 457 -18.53 -38.63 -0.58
C TYR A 457 -17.06 -38.39 -0.90
N VAL A 458 -16.32 -37.70 -0.03
CA VAL A 458 -14.90 -37.42 -0.24
C VAL A 458 -14.04 -38.53 0.32
N ARG A 459 -13.31 -39.23 -0.54
CA ARG A 459 -12.36 -40.29 -0.15
C ARG A 459 -11.21 -39.81 0.74
N LEU A 460 -10.91 -38.50 0.72
CA LEU A 460 -9.84 -37.88 1.49
C LEU A 460 -10.43 -36.89 2.50
N LYS A 461 -10.38 -37.24 3.81
CA LYS A 461 -10.77 -36.36 4.89
C LYS A 461 -9.54 -35.53 5.33
N ALA A 462 -9.72 -34.22 5.54
CA ALA A 462 -8.63 -33.34 5.97
C ALA A 462 -8.05 -33.75 7.31
N LYS A 463 -6.74 -33.64 7.46
CA LYS A 463 -6.00 -33.73 8.72
C LYS A 463 -5.63 -32.36 9.26
N LYS A 464 -5.39 -31.41 8.35
CA LYS A 464 -4.99 -30.04 8.68
C LYS A 464 -5.82 -29.01 7.93
N ILE A 465 -6.05 -27.87 8.55
CA ILE A 465 -6.48 -26.65 7.85
C ILE A 465 -5.27 -25.76 7.78
N GLY A 466 -4.81 -25.48 6.58
CA GLY A 466 -3.61 -24.71 6.31
C GLY A 466 -3.73 -23.25 6.71
N ARG A 467 -2.60 -22.61 6.75
CA ARG A 467 -2.45 -21.20 7.08
C ARG A 467 -3.32 -20.33 6.18
N GLN A 468 -4.16 -19.47 6.79
CA GLN A 468 -5.03 -18.51 6.10
C GLN A 468 -6.09 -19.14 5.15
N ALA A 469 -6.31 -20.46 5.19
CA ALA A 469 -7.16 -21.20 4.25
C ALA A 469 -8.59 -20.64 4.09
N PHE A 470 -9.15 -20.00 5.10
CA PHE A 470 -10.46 -19.33 5.08
C PHE A 470 -10.37 -17.87 5.50
N MET A 471 -9.20 -17.24 5.40
CA MET A 471 -8.98 -15.86 5.83
C MET A 471 -9.91 -14.90 5.09
N ARG A 472 -10.58 -13.99 5.84
CA ARG A 472 -11.51 -12.98 5.31
C ARG A 472 -12.70 -13.55 4.53
N HIS A 473 -13.12 -14.77 4.84
CA HIS A 473 -14.40 -15.31 4.37
C HIS A 473 -15.56 -14.65 5.12
N GLU A 474 -15.92 -13.44 4.69
CA GLU A 474 -16.88 -12.60 5.41
C GLU A 474 -18.30 -13.18 5.45
N LEU A 475 -18.67 -14.05 4.51
CA LEU A 475 -20.01 -14.67 4.42
C LEU A 475 -20.06 -16.07 5.04
N LEU A 476 -18.96 -16.66 5.46
CA LEU A 476 -18.91 -17.98 6.08
C LEU A 476 -19.64 -17.99 7.43
N ALA A 477 -20.84 -18.51 7.47
CA ALA A 477 -21.66 -18.55 8.69
C ALA A 477 -21.46 -19.85 9.51
N LYS A 478 -21.16 -20.95 8.84
CA LYS A 478 -20.97 -22.27 9.43
C LYS A 478 -19.77 -23.00 8.82
N VAL A 479 -19.01 -23.70 9.66
CA VAL A 479 -18.00 -24.65 9.22
C VAL A 479 -18.18 -26.00 9.92
N THR A 480 -18.04 -27.10 9.16
CA THR A 480 -18.03 -28.46 9.67
C THR A 480 -16.64 -29.06 9.50
N LEU A 481 -15.98 -29.37 10.59
CA LEU A 481 -14.61 -29.91 10.67
C LEU A 481 -14.67 -31.44 10.83
N PRO A 482 -13.87 -32.21 10.07
CA PRO A 482 -13.93 -33.66 10.07
C PRO A 482 -13.37 -34.29 11.36
N GLU A 483 -13.70 -35.55 11.61
CA GLU A 483 -13.20 -36.34 12.73
C GLU A 483 -11.69 -36.62 12.66
N THR A 484 -11.09 -36.50 11.48
CA THR A 484 -9.66 -36.73 11.22
C THR A 484 -8.79 -35.49 11.44
N LEU A 485 -9.41 -34.35 11.81
CA LEU A 485 -8.69 -33.08 11.93
C LEU A 485 -7.79 -33.07 13.17
N GLU A 486 -6.51 -32.81 12.95
CA GLU A 486 -5.45 -32.80 13.95
C GLU A 486 -4.99 -31.37 14.28
N GLU A 487 -5.02 -30.45 13.28
CA GLU A 487 -4.44 -29.11 13.41
C GLU A 487 -5.21 -28.07 12.57
N ILE A 488 -5.28 -26.84 13.10
CA ILE A 488 -5.75 -25.64 12.39
C ILE A 488 -4.63 -24.60 12.50
N GLU A 489 -3.99 -24.30 11.39
CA GLU A 489 -2.81 -23.44 11.36
C GLU A 489 -3.15 -21.95 11.53
N THR A 490 -2.11 -21.14 11.70
CA THR A 490 -2.17 -19.70 11.94
C THR A 490 -3.11 -18.97 10.98
N ARG A 491 -4.02 -18.17 11.54
CA ARG A 491 -4.98 -17.30 10.84
C ARG A 491 -5.93 -18.03 9.89
N ALA A 492 -6.13 -19.33 10.04
CA ALA A 492 -6.96 -20.12 9.12
C ALA A 492 -8.39 -19.56 8.96
N PHE A 493 -9.01 -19.05 10.02
CA PHE A 493 -10.33 -18.39 10.02
C PHE A 493 -10.26 -16.93 10.46
N TYR A 494 -9.11 -16.27 10.24
CA TYR A 494 -8.94 -14.87 10.61
C TYR A 494 -9.93 -13.98 9.84
N ASP A 495 -10.60 -13.07 10.55
CA ASP A 495 -11.55 -12.10 10.01
C ASP A 495 -12.79 -12.74 9.31
N CYS A 496 -13.18 -13.96 9.72
CA CYS A 496 -14.45 -14.59 9.29
C CYS A 496 -15.63 -14.00 10.09
N LYS A 497 -16.01 -12.76 9.77
CA LYS A 497 -16.95 -11.95 10.55
C LYS A 497 -18.35 -12.55 10.74
N SER A 498 -18.81 -13.40 9.82
CA SER A 498 -20.13 -14.02 9.86
C SER A 498 -20.18 -15.36 10.58
N LEU A 499 -19.04 -15.93 10.99
CA LEU A 499 -18.99 -17.26 11.58
C LEU A 499 -19.76 -17.32 12.93
N ARG A 500 -20.76 -18.23 12.98
CA ARG A 500 -21.67 -18.41 14.11
C ARG A 500 -21.69 -19.85 14.63
N LEU A 501 -21.29 -20.81 13.81
CA LEU A 501 -21.34 -22.22 14.15
C LEU A 501 -20.11 -22.97 13.64
N ILE A 502 -19.42 -23.63 14.56
CA ILE A 502 -18.33 -24.57 14.28
C ILE A 502 -18.79 -25.95 14.75
N GLU A 503 -19.05 -26.86 13.82
CA GLU A 503 -19.25 -28.29 14.16
C GLU A 503 -17.91 -29.01 14.00
N CYS A 504 -17.23 -29.33 15.12
CA CYS A 504 -15.98 -30.07 15.10
C CYS A 504 -16.25 -31.54 15.49
N LYS A 505 -16.02 -32.47 14.55
CA LYS A 505 -16.27 -33.90 14.77
C LYS A 505 -15.08 -34.64 15.34
N ALA A 506 -13.94 -33.98 15.57
CA ALA A 506 -12.73 -34.58 16.13
C ALA A 506 -12.94 -34.97 17.60
N GLN A 507 -12.56 -36.20 17.95
CA GLN A 507 -12.64 -36.69 19.33
C GLN A 507 -11.58 -36.04 20.24
N VAL A 508 -10.45 -35.68 19.67
CA VAL A 508 -9.38 -34.91 20.34
C VAL A 508 -9.43 -33.49 19.77
N PRO A 509 -9.44 -32.44 20.62
CA PRO A 509 -9.42 -31.06 20.12
C PRO A 509 -8.22 -30.82 19.20
N PRO A 510 -8.42 -30.36 17.95
CA PRO A 510 -7.32 -30.00 17.06
C PRO A 510 -6.45 -28.90 17.66
N VAL A 511 -5.14 -28.98 17.42
CA VAL A 511 -4.19 -27.94 17.83
C VAL A 511 -4.48 -26.66 17.03
N LEU A 512 -4.56 -25.52 17.73
CA LEU A 512 -4.77 -24.20 17.09
C LEU A 512 -3.46 -23.43 17.01
N GLY A 513 -3.17 -22.89 15.82
CA GLY A 513 -2.11 -21.91 15.60
C GLY A 513 -2.47 -20.54 16.16
N GLU A 514 -1.66 -19.53 15.84
CA GLU A 514 -1.90 -18.14 16.25
C GLU A 514 -3.07 -17.51 15.49
N ASP A 515 -3.84 -16.65 16.13
CA ASP A 515 -4.91 -15.83 15.54
C ASP A 515 -5.96 -16.60 14.71
N VAL A 516 -6.16 -17.88 14.95
CA VAL A 516 -7.05 -18.72 14.11
C VAL A 516 -8.44 -18.11 13.98
N PHE A 517 -9.06 -17.68 15.08
CA PHE A 517 -10.41 -17.14 15.14
C PHE A 517 -10.45 -15.65 15.53
N THR A 518 -9.41 -14.92 15.25
CA THR A 518 -9.31 -13.47 15.56
C THR A 518 -10.06 -12.65 14.51
N VAL A 519 -10.72 -11.56 14.95
CA VAL A 519 -11.37 -10.56 14.08
C VAL A 519 -10.62 -9.24 14.21
N SER A 520 -10.41 -8.53 13.09
CA SER A 520 -9.72 -7.24 13.09
C SER A 520 -10.49 -6.19 13.92
N ILE A 521 -9.76 -5.42 14.74
CA ILE A 521 -10.28 -4.50 15.77
C ILE A 521 -11.01 -3.26 15.20
N HIS A 522 -10.99 -3.03 13.89
CA HIS A 522 -11.54 -1.82 13.28
C HIS A 522 -13.06 -1.75 13.23
N ASP A 523 -13.76 -2.84 13.53
CA ASP A 523 -15.22 -2.89 13.66
C ASP A 523 -15.57 -3.17 15.11
N ASN A 524 -16.51 -2.45 15.71
CA ASN A 524 -17.09 -2.69 17.04
C ASN A 524 -17.81 -4.05 17.16
N THR A 525 -17.31 -5.07 16.48
CA THR A 525 -17.88 -6.43 16.50
C THR A 525 -17.28 -7.23 17.64
N LEU A 526 -18.12 -7.94 18.38
CA LEU A 526 -17.68 -8.86 19.44
C LEU A 526 -16.74 -9.94 18.86
N PRO A 527 -15.72 -10.37 19.63
CA PRO A 527 -14.85 -11.49 19.24
C PRO A 527 -15.65 -12.73 18.84
N LEU A 528 -15.12 -13.53 17.92
CA LEU A 528 -15.78 -14.78 17.49
C LEU A 528 -16.02 -15.72 18.67
N GLN A 529 -15.11 -15.79 19.62
CA GLN A 529 -15.20 -16.62 20.81
C GLN A 529 -16.41 -16.30 21.70
N GLU A 530 -16.93 -15.08 21.63
CA GLU A 530 -18.09 -14.65 22.40
C GLU A 530 -19.43 -15.00 21.75
N ARG A 531 -19.49 -15.13 20.44
CA ARG A 531 -20.74 -15.20 19.67
C ARG A 531 -20.89 -16.48 18.83
N THR A 532 -19.83 -17.27 18.70
CA THR A 532 -19.83 -18.50 17.91
C THR A 532 -20.09 -19.70 18.80
N VAL A 533 -21.02 -20.56 18.37
CA VAL A 533 -21.29 -21.83 19.03
C VAL A 533 -20.35 -22.90 18.47
N VAL A 534 -19.64 -23.59 19.33
CA VAL A 534 -18.83 -24.75 19.00
C VAL A 534 -19.57 -26.01 19.41
N VAL A 535 -19.83 -26.92 18.46
CA VAL A 535 -20.49 -28.20 18.70
C VAL A 535 -19.46 -29.31 18.53
N VAL A 536 -19.31 -30.12 19.59
CA VAL A 536 -18.27 -31.17 19.67
C VAL A 536 -18.91 -32.55 19.92
N PRO A 537 -18.20 -33.67 19.73
CA PRO A 537 -18.73 -35.02 19.97
C PRO A 537 -19.11 -35.22 21.43
N LYS A 538 -20.14 -36.03 21.64
CA LYS A 538 -20.58 -36.42 23.00
C LYS A 538 -19.45 -37.06 23.79
N GLY A 539 -19.25 -36.61 25.03
CA GLY A 539 -18.18 -37.07 25.93
C GLY A 539 -16.85 -36.33 25.79
N THR A 540 -16.74 -35.32 24.89
CA THR A 540 -15.49 -34.57 24.67
C THR A 540 -15.49 -33.14 25.21
N LEU A 541 -16.61 -32.71 25.82
CA LEU A 541 -16.81 -31.32 26.25
C LEU A 541 -15.67 -30.79 27.14
N GLU A 542 -15.27 -31.57 28.14
CA GLU A 542 -14.19 -31.17 29.04
C GLU A 542 -12.84 -31.07 28.38
N ALA A 543 -12.57 -31.93 27.39
CA ALA A 543 -11.33 -31.87 26.59
C ALA A 543 -11.25 -30.54 25.83
N TYR A 544 -12.35 -30.12 25.19
CA TYR A 544 -12.40 -28.84 24.45
C TYR A 544 -12.37 -27.62 25.36
N ARG A 545 -13.03 -27.66 26.53
CA ARG A 545 -13.00 -26.58 27.50
C ARG A 545 -11.61 -26.35 28.12
N ASN A 546 -10.76 -27.35 28.11
CA ASN A 546 -9.40 -27.27 28.65
C ASN A 546 -8.33 -27.07 27.57
N ALA A 547 -8.67 -27.27 26.26
CA ALA A 547 -7.72 -27.16 25.18
C ALA A 547 -7.37 -25.69 24.87
N PRO A 548 -6.07 -25.36 24.67
CA PRO A 548 -5.64 -24.01 24.30
C PRO A 548 -6.39 -23.48 23.07
N GLY A 549 -6.82 -22.22 23.14
CA GLY A 549 -7.59 -21.54 22.09
C GLY A 549 -9.07 -21.94 22.07
N TRP A 550 -9.42 -23.23 22.19
CA TRP A 550 -10.81 -23.70 22.28
C TRP A 550 -11.50 -23.25 23.57
N LYS A 551 -10.80 -23.26 24.71
CA LYS A 551 -11.31 -22.81 26.00
C LYS A 551 -11.81 -21.36 26.01
N GLU A 552 -11.43 -20.55 25.05
CA GLU A 552 -11.83 -19.16 24.94
C GLU A 552 -13.27 -19.00 24.43
N PHE A 553 -13.83 -20.02 23.78
CA PHE A 553 -15.22 -20.01 23.31
C PHE A 553 -16.21 -20.12 24.47
N LYS A 554 -17.12 -19.15 24.59
CA LYS A 554 -18.16 -19.12 25.66
C LYS A 554 -19.24 -20.17 25.46
N HIS A 555 -19.46 -20.64 24.23
CA HIS A 555 -20.58 -21.49 23.87
C HIS A 555 -20.12 -22.81 23.25
N ILE A 556 -19.62 -23.76 24.08
CA ILE A 556 -19.28 -25.11 23.63
C ILE A 556 -20.41 -26.08 24.08
N ARG A 557 -20.92 -26.89 23.15
CA ARG A 557 -21.99 -27.85 23.35
C ARG A 557 -21.65 -29.21 22.78
N GLU A 558 -22.18 -30.28 23.39
CA GLU A 558 -22.04 -31.63 22.87
C GLU A 558 -23.21 -32.04 21.98
N LYS A 559 -22.93 -32.88 21.00
CA LYS A 559 -23.90 -33.48 20.08
C LYS A 559 -23.44 -34.90 19.70
N GLU A 560 -24.37 -35.79 19.55
CA GLU A 560 -24.15 -37.09 18.94
C GLU A 560 -24.07 -36.90 17.40
N PHE A 561 -22.91 -37.17 16.84
CA PHE A 561 -22.75 -37.15 15.37
C PHE A 561 -23.03 -38.55 14.81
N LEU A 562 -23.94 -38.65 13.86
CA LEU A 562 -24.11 -39.86 13.07
C LEU A 562 -23.00 -39.88 12.03
N TYR A 563 -22.11 -40.88 12.09
CA TYR A 563 -20.93 -41.03 11.24
C TYR A 563 -21.24 -41.82 9.96
#